data_3e0620bef9f9f4dd3756652e28f340fc
#
_entry.id   3e0620bef9f9f4dd3756652e28f340fc
#
_cell.length_a   1.000
_cell.length_b   1.000
_cell.length_c   1.000
_cell.angle_alpha   90.00
_cell.angle_beta   90.00
_cell.angle_gamma   90.00
#
_symmetry.space_group_name_H-M   'P 1'
#
loop_
_entity.id
_entity.type
_entity.pdbx_description
1 polymer ?
#
loop_
_entity_poly.entity_id
_entity_poly.type
_entity_poly.pdbx_seq_one_letter_code
_entity_poly.pdbx_strand_id
1 'polypeptide(L)'
;MVGAPVAACLIGDALFPRGALYEQPQIRLARYGKWKAVDCLSAREHKLFGPTGMMASLVIGMMLNVPVRSLEFLAAVPAMNGHAPLWGQMLMAAMTMDVVVMNFLYMLAFMMALRSVPWFPRFLLLVWGVDVTAQIGIAHFVGSAPNLPVPVGDAMGDLLSGNLKKVAISAAIWLPYLLLSERVNLTYRGRVAATN
;
A
#
# COMPACT_ATOMS: atom_id res chain seq x y z
N MET A 1 -1.26 -9.08 14.71
CA MET A 1 -0.59 -7.99 13.98
C MET A 1 0.67 -8.44 13.27
N VAL A 2 1.67 -9.04 13.95
CA VAL A 2 2.92 -9.53 13.31
C VAL A 2 2.69 -10.63 12.28
N GLY A 3 1.69 -11.46 12.47
CA GLY A 3 1.38 -12.57 11.56
C GLY A 3 1.01 -12.15 10.14
N ALA A 4 0.33 -11.01 9.96
CA ALA A 4 -0.11 -10.55 8.65
C ALA A 4 1.07 -10.16 7.73
N PRO A 5 2.04 -9.32 8.14
CA PRO A 5 3.19 -9.03 7.30
C PRO A 5 4.09 -10.26 7.07
N VAL A 6 4.22 -11.16 8.04
CA VAL A 6 4.95 -12.41 7.86
C VAL A 6 4.27 -13.29 6.81
N ALA A 7 2.96 -13.47 6.90
CA ALA A 7 2.20 -14.20 5.88
C ALA A 7 2.33 -13.57 4.49
N ALA A 8 2.27 -12.22 4.40
CA ALA A 8 2.48 -11.52 3.14
C ALA A 8 3.89 -11.74 2.55
N CYS A 9 4.93 -11.81 3.39
CA CYS A 9 6.28 -12.14 2.94
C CYS A 9 6.36 -13.57 2.40
N LEU A 10 5.80 -14.55 3.10
CA LEU A 10 5.80 -15.95 2.68
C LEU A 10 5.02 -16.15 1.37
N ILE A 11 3.84 -15.54 1.28
CA ILE A 11 3.01 -15.57 0.07
C ILE A 11 3.73 -14.84 -1.08
N GLY A 12 4.31 -13.67 -0.80
CA GLY A 12 5.07 -12.91 -1.78
C GLY A 12 6.30 -13.67 -2.31
N ASP A 13 7.00 -14.41 -1.46
CA ASP A 13 8.13 -15.26 -1.86
C ASP A 13 7.66 -16.44 -2.74
N ALA A 14 6.53 -17.05 -2.41
CA ALA A 14 5.95 -18.14 -3.17
C ALA A 14 5.40 -17.69 -4.54
N LEU A 15 4.68 -16.56 -4.58
CA LEU A 15 4.04 -16.05 -5.79
C LEU A 15 5.02 -15.30 -6.72
N PHE A 16 6.06 -14.66 -6.14
CA PHE A 16 6.99 -13.81 -6.87
C PHE A 16 8.44 -14.29 -6.67
N PRO A 17 8.83 -15.47 -7.21
CA PRO A 17 10.19 -15.99 -7.05
C PRO A 17 11.24 -15.05 -7.65
N ARG A 18 12.44 -15.05 -7.04
CA ARG A 18 13.55 -14.19 -7.46
C ARG A 18 13.97 -14.52 -8.88
N GLY A 19 14.15 -13.49 -9.69
CA GLY A 19 14.62 -13.66 -11.07
C GLY A 19 13.56 -14.13 -12.06
N ALA A 20 12.32 -14.38 -11.64
CA ALA A 20 11.25 -14.74 -12.56
C ALA A 20 11.01 -13.66 -13.63
N LEU A 21 10.68 -14.11 -14.82
CA LEU A 21 10.21 -13.26 -15.91
C LEU A 21 8.69 -13.20 -15.85
N TYR A 22 8.15 -12.00 -15.73
CA TYR A 22 6.71 -11.79 -15.66
C TYR A 22 6.19 -11.20 -16.96
N GLU A 23 5.07 -11.70 -17.44
CA GLU A 23 4.37 -11.11 -18.57
C GLU A 23 3.80 -9.72 -18.19
N GLN A 24 3.86 -8.82 -19.17
CA GLN A 24 3.31 -7.48 -19.02
C GLN A 24 1.78 -7.53 -19.05
N PRO A 25 1.10 -6.79 -18.17
CA PRO A 25 -0.35 -6.70 -18.23
C PRO A 25 -0.84 -6.15 -19.58
N GLN A 26 -1.88 -6.73 -20.14
CA GLN A 26 -2.44 -6.33 -21.45
C GLN A 26 -2.94 -4.87 -21.43
N ILE A 27 -3.60 -4.44 -20.35
CA ILE A 27 -4.06 -3.07 -20.19
C ILE A 27 -2.88 -2.20 -19.75
N ARG A 28 -2.44 -1.28 -20.60
CA ARG A 28 -1.34 -0.38 -20.29
C ARG A 28 -1.85 0.89 -19.64
N LEU A 29 -1.49 1.10 -18.36
CA LEU A 29 -1.65 2.38 -17.67
C LEU A 29 -0.54 3.34 -18.09
N ALA A 30 -0.80 4.66 -18.01
CA ALA A 30 0.16 5.73 -18.28
C ALA A 30 0.74 5.68 -19.71
N ARG A 31 -0.07 6.15 -20.65
CA ARG A 31 0.32 6.30 -22.07
C ARG A 31 1.01 7.64 -22.39
N TYR A 32 1.27 8.45 -21.37
CA TYR A 32 1.90 9.77 -21.56
C TYR A 32 3.36 9.61 -21.99
N GLY A 33 3.75 10.36 -23.03
CA GLY A 33 5.11 10.32 -23.59
C GLY A 33 5.27 9.32 -24.75
N LYS A 34 6.40 9.45 -25.46
CA LYS A 34 6.80 8.51 -26.51
C LYS A 34 7.65 7.42 -25.88
N TRP A 35 7.19 6.18 -25.94
CA TRP A 35 7.85 5.03 -25.30
C TRP A 35 8.16 3.95 -26.33
N LYS A 36 9.36 3.38 -26.24
CA LYS A 36 9.78 2.21 -27.02
C LYS A 36 9.77 0.98 -26.09
N ALA A 37 9.15 -0.09 -26.53
CA ALA A 37 9.18 -1.36 -25.81
C ALA A 37 10.60 -1.94 -25.82
N VAL A 38 11.01 -2.52 -24.69
CA VAL A 38 12.31 -3.15 -24.50
C VAL A 38 12.06 -4.59 -24.02
N ASP A 39 12.84 -5.53 -24.52
CA ASP A 39 12.81 -6.91 -24.07
C ASP A 39 13.20 -7.02 -22.58
N CYS A 40 12.62 -8.00 -21.89
CA CYS A 40 12.81 -8.18 -20.44
C CYS A 40 14.28 -8.38 -20.05
N LEU A 41 15.06 -9.05 -20.86
CA LEU A 41 16.50 -9.27 -20.59
C LEU A 41 17.27 -7.97 -20.74
N SER A 42 17.10 -7.26 -21.86
CA SER A 42 17.71 -5.94 -22.09
C SER A 42 17.27 -4.89 -21.05
N ALA A 43 16.03 -4.96 -20.57
CA ALA A 43 15.56 -4.09 -19.51
C ALA A 43 16.31 -4.32 -18.19
N ARG A 44 16.61 -5.57 -17.84
CA ARG A 44 17.33 -5.93 -16.61
C ARG A 44 18.80 -5.48 -16.61
N GLU A 45 19.45 -5.46 -17.76
CA GLU A 45 20.84 -5.02 -17.92
C GLU A 45 20.97 -3.48 -17.87
N HIS A 46 19.85 -2.78 -17.99
CA HIS A 46 19.87 -1.31 -18.01
C HIS A 46 20.13 -0.74 -16.60
N LYS A 47 21.02 0.26 -16.49
CA LYS A 47 21.42 0.92 -15.23
C LYS A 47 20.27 1.52 -14.41
N LEU A 48 19.14 1.80 -15.03
CA LEU A 48 17.94 2.32 -14.37
C LEU A 48 16.98 1.20 -13.90
N PHE A 49 17.31 -0.07 -14.12
CA PHE A 49 16.44 -1.17 -13.71
C PHE A 49 16.44 -1.35 -12.19
N GLY A 50 15.31 -1.75 -11.65
CA GLY A 50 15.13 -2.10 -10.24
C GLY A 50 14.67 -0.95 -9.34
N PRO A 51 14.31 -1.28 -8.09
CA PRO A 51 13.74 -0.35 -7.12
C PRO A 51 14.83 0.47 -6.40
N THR A 52 15.70 1.14 -7.15
CA THR A 52 16.80 1.95 -6.63
C THR A 52 16.53 3.45 -6.81
N GLY A 53 17.38 4.31 -6.23
CA GLY A 53 17.20 5.77 -6.28
C GLY A 53 15.90 6.22 -5.61
N MET A 54 15.16 7.13 -6.23
CA MET A 54 13.90 7.65 -5.68
C MET A 54 12.85 6.54 -5.45
N MET A 55 12.89 5.46 -6.25
CA MET A 55 12.01 4.32 -6.03
C MET A 55 12.27 3.61 -4.69
N ALA A 56 13.53 3.62 -4.21
CA ALA A 56 13.88 3.01 -2.93
C ALA A 56 13.18 3.70 -1.76
N SER A 57 13.00 5.03 -1.80
CA SER A 57 12.27 5.73 -0.72
C SER A 57 10.79 5.36 -0.66
N LEU A 58 10.13 5.12 -1.80
CA LEU A 58 8.77 4.56 -1.80
C LEU A 58 8.74 3.15 -1.19
N VAL A 59 9.69 2.30 -1.57
CA VAL A 59 9.79 0.92 -1.07
C VAL A 59 10.04 0.91 0.44
N ILE A 60 10.96 1.73 0.93
CA ILE A 60 11.23 1.89 2.36
C ILE A 60 9.99 2.45 3.08
N GLY A 61 9.32 3.43 2.49
CA GLY A 61 8.08 4.00 3.04
C GLY A 61 6.98 2.95 3.23
N MET A 62 6.78 2.06 2.26
CA MET A 62 5.83 0.95 2.39
C MET A 62 6.21 -0.02 3.51
N MET A 63 7.49 -0.35 3.64
CA MET A 63 7.99 -1.21 4.71
C MET A 63 7.79 -0.56 6.09
N LEU A 64 8.11 0.73 6.22
CA LEU A 64 7.97 1.47 7.49
C LEU A 64 6.51 1.71 7.87
N ASN A 65 5.60 1.76 6.90
CA ASN A 65 4.17 1.93 7.18
C ASN A 65 3.61 0.81 8.07
N VAL A 66 4.12 -0.42 7.93
CA VAL A 66 3.68 -1.59 8.72
C VAL A 66 3.92 -1.42 10.23
N PRO A 67 5.15 -1.19 10.72
CA PRO A 67 5.38 -0.97 12.16
C PRO A 67 4.75 0.33 12.65
N VAL A 68 4.76 1.41 11.87
CA VAL A 68 4.16 2.69 12.27
C VAL A 68 2.66 2.53 12.49
N ARG A 69 1.93 1.92 11.56
CA ARG A 69 0.49 1.66 11.69
C ARG A 69 0.17 0.75 12.88
N SER A 70 1.01 -0.26 13.12
CA SER A 70 0.86 -1.14 14.29
C SER A 70 1.06 -0.40 15.61
N LEU A 71 2.04 0.50 15.69
CA LEU A 71 2.29 1.33 16.86
C LEU A 71 1.17 2.35 17.09
N GLU A 72 0.68 3.00 16.04
CA GLU A 72 -0.46 3.93 16.10
C GLU A 72 -1.71 3.21 16.64
N PHE A 73 -1.99 1.99 16.17
CA PHE A 73 -3.09 1.18 16.69
C PHE A 73 -2.92 0.88 18.19
N LEU A 74 -1.73 0.43 18.62
CA LEU A 74 -1.45 0.12 20.01
C LEU A 74 -1.53 1.35 20.93
N ALA A 75 -1.21 2.53 20.41
CA ALA A 75 -1.28 3.79 21.16
C ALA A 75 -2.70 4.36 21.23
N ALA A 76 -3.50 4.20 20.18
CA ALA A 76 -4.81 4.84 20.05
C ALA A 76 -5.97 3.96 20.53
N VAL A 77 -5.86 2.63 20.39
CA VAL A 77 -6.95 1.70 20.72
C VAL A 77 -6.69 1.03 22.07
N PRO A 78 -7.48 1.36 23.11
CA PRO A 78 -7.30 0.76 24.42
C PRO A 78 -7.63 -0.75 24.37
N ALA A 79 -6.94 -1.52 25.19
CA ALA A 79 -7.26 -2.94 25.36
C ALA A 79 -8.67 -3.11 25.91
N MET A 80 -9.50 -3.82 25.20
CA MET A 80 -10.90 -4.09 25.58
C MET A 80 -11.11 -5.57 25.81
N ASN A 81 -11.93 -5.90 26.78
CA ASN A 81 -12.36 -7.27 27.08
C ASN A 81 -13.80 -7.51 26.59
N GLY A 82 -14.29 -8.74 26.72
CA GLY A 82 -15.64 -9.11 26.28
C GLY A 82 -16.79 -8.40 27.02
N HIS A 83 -16.50 -7.66 28.09
CA HIS A 83 -17.47 -6.82 28.83
C HIS A 83 -17.48 -5.35 28.40
N ALA A 84 -16.66 -4.99 27.39
CA ALA A 84 -16.66 -3.65 26.85
C ALA A 84 -18.03 -3.31 26.23
N PRO A 85 -18.46 -2.04 26.24
CA PRO A 85 -19.68 -1.62 25.58
C PRO A 85 -19.64 -1.92 24.09
N LEU A 86 -20.79 -2.04 23.44
CA LEU A 86 -20.90 -2.46 22.03
C LEU A 86 -20.05 -1.58 21.11
N TRP A 87 -20.08 -0.25 21.29
CA TRP A 87 -19.24 0.66 20.52
C TRP A 87 -17.74 0.35 20.64
N GLY A 88 -17.31 -0.05 21.83
CA GLY A 88 -15.90 -0.40 22.08
C GLY A 88 -15.50 -1.69 21.37
N GLN A 89 -16.37 -2.71 21.41
CA GLN A 89 -16.14 -3.96 20.68
C GLN A 89 -16.11 -3.72 19.16
N MET A 90 -17.02 -2.90 18.64
CA MET A 90 -17.05 -2.50 17.22
C MET A 90 -15.77 -1.76 16.82
N LEU A 91 -15.32 -0.79 17.62
CA LEU A 91 -14.09 -0.04 17.41
C LEU A 91 -12.87 -0.97 17.36
N MET A 92 -12.73 -1.81 18.38
CA MET A 92 -11.62 -2.77 18.49
C MET A 92 -11.58 -3.73 17.31
N ALA A 93 -12.73 -4.29 16.92
CA ALA A 93 -12.82 -5.21 15.79
C ALA A 93 -12.48 -4.52 14.47
N ALA A 94 -13.05 -3.35 14.20
CA ALA A 94 -12.83 -2.59 12.98
C ALA A 94 -11.36 -2.16 12.82
N MET A 95 -10.77 -1.57 13.87
CA MET A 95 -9.38 -1.12 13.86
C MET A 95 -8.39 -2.29 13.79
N THR A 96 -8.70 -3.42 14.45
CA THR A 96 -7.87 -4.64 14.33
C THR A 96 -7.88 -5.18 12.91
N MET A 97 -9.06 -5.26 12.29
CA MET A 97 -9.20 -5.72 10.91
C MET A 97 -8.42 -4.80 9.96
N ASP A 98 -8.57 -3.49 10.12
CA ASP A 98 -7.83 -2.50 9.33
C ASP A 98 -6.31 -2.71 9.40
N VAL A 99 -5.75 -2.77 10.60
CA VAL A 99 -4.30 -2.96 10.79
C VAL A 99 -3.82 -4.29 10.21
N VAL A 100 -4.57 -5.38 10.38
CA VAL A 100 -4.20 -6.69 9.85
C VAL A 100 -4.22 -6.68 8.32
N VAL A 101 -5.31 -6.20 7.72
CA VAL A 101 -5.47 -6.17 6.26
C VAL A 101 -4.47 -5.23 5.61
N MET A 102 -4.33 -4.01 6.14
CA MET A 102 -3.44 -3.03 5.53
C MET A 102 -1.97 -3.40 5.69
N ASN A 103 -1.55 -3.95 6.83
CA ASN A 103 -0.19 -4.46 7.01
C ASN A 103 0.12 -5.60 6.03
N PHE A 104 -0.85 -6.49 5.77
CA PHE A 104 -0.72 -7.53 4.76
C PHE A 104 -0.55 -6.94 3.36
N LEU A 105 -1.43 -6.02 2.96
CA LEU A 105 -1.42 -5.43 1.62
C LEU A 105 -0.17 -4.58 1.35
N TYR A 106 0.25 -3.74 2.30
CA TYR A 106 1.47 -2.94 2.14
C TYR A 106 2.73 -3.80 2.10
N MET A 107 2.80 -4.88 2.89
CA MET A 107 3.92 -5.81 2.84
C MET A 107 3.95 -6.59 1.51
N LEU A 108 2.78 -6.99 1.00
CA LEU A 108 2.69 -7.64 -0.32
C LEU A 108 3.11 -6.67 -1.45
N ALA A 109 2.68 -5.41 -1.39
CA ALA A 109 3.12 -4.36 -2.32
C ALA A 109 4.63 -4.15 -2.27
N PHE A 110 5.22 -4.14 -1.07
CA PHE A 110 6.66 -4.09 -0.86
C PHE A 110 7.38 -5.26 -1.53
N MET A 111 6.89 -6.49 -1.35
CA MET A 111 7.46 -7.69 -1.99
C MET A 111 7.37 -7.61 -3.52
N MET A 112 6.23 -7.16 -4.06
CA MET A 112 6.06 -6.96 -5.50
C MET A 112 7.03 -5.90 -6.05
N ALA A 113 7.25 -4.82 -5.32
CA ALA A 113 8.21 -3.78 -5.69
C ALA A 113 9.64 -4.32 -5.75
N LEU A 114 10.08 -5.05 -4.72
CA LEU A 114 11.42 -5.65 -4.66
C LEU A 114 11.66 -6.70 -5.76
N ARG A 115 10.61 -7.43 -6.13
CA ARG A 115 10.68 -8.47 -7.19
C ARG A 115 10.47 -7.91 -8.59
N SER A 116 10.34 -6.59 -8.73
CA SER A 116 10.08 -5.92 -10.01
C SER A 116 8.86 -6.49 -10.75
N VAL A 117 7.81 -6.84 -10.01
CA VAL A 117 6.57 -7.41 -10.57
C VAL A 117 5.81 -6.36 -11.37
N PRO A 118 5.46 -6.57 -12.65
CA PRO A 118 4.80 -5.57 -13.50
C PRO A 118 3.46 -5.05 -12.97
N TRP A 119 2.78 -5.83 -12.14
CA TRP A 119 1.52 -5.47 -11.51
C TRP A 119 1.67 -4.52 -10.31
N PHE A 120 2.90 -4.32 -9.79
CA PHE A 120 3.16 -3.52 -8.59
C PHE A 120 2.51 -2.12 -8.63
N PRO A 121 2.68 -1.28 -9.68
CA PRO A 121 2.10 0.07 -9.65
C PRO A 121 0.57 0.08 -9.55
N ARG A 122 -0.09 -0.92 -10.17
CA ARG A 122 -1.56 -1.08 -10.10
C ARG A 122 -2.01 -1.57 -8.75
N PHE A 123 -1.28 -2.54 -8.21
CA PHE A 123 -1.56 -3.08 -6.89
C PHE A 123 -1.44 -2.01 -5.82
N LEU A 124 -0.43 -1.15 -5.90
CA LEU A 124 -0.29 -0.03 -4.96
C LEU A 124 -1.45 0.97 -5.06
N LEU A 125 -1.95 1.27 -6.26
CA LEU A 125 -3.16 2.08 -6.43
C LEU A 125 -4.39 1.43 -5.78
N LEU A 126 -4.54 0.11 -5.94
CA LEU A 126 -5.59 -0.65 -5.28
C LEU A 126 -5.45 -0.56 -3.75
N VAL A 127 -4.24 -0.73 -3.22
CA VAL A 127 -3.96 -0.64 -1.77
C VAL A 127 -4.35 0.74 -1.23
N TRP A 128 -4.01 1.83 -1.90
CA TRP A 128 -4.45 3.18 -1.50
C TRP A 128 -5.97 3.34 -1.57
N GLY A 129 -6.62 2.78 -2.60
CA GLY A 129 -8.08 2.77 -2.71
C GLY A 129 -8.74 2.02 -1.56
N VAL A 130 -8.22 0.84 -1.21
CA VAL A 130 -8.70 0.04 -0.07
C VAL A 130 -8.47 0.80 1.24
N ASP A 131 -7.31 1.43 1.42
CA ASP A 131 -7.00 2.20 2.63
C ASP A 131 -8.01 3.35 2.83
N VAL A 132 -8.25 4.15 1.79
CA VAL A 132 -9.25 5.23 1.83
C VAL A 132 -10.64 4.71 2.15
N THR A 133 -11.10 3.65 1.46
CA THR A 133 -12.43 3.08 1.67
C THR A 133 -12.57 2.45 3.06
N ALA A 134 -11.51 1.83 3.59
CA ALA A 134 -11.49 1.30 4.94
C ALA A 134 -11.66 2.40 6.00
N GLN A 135 -10.91 3.53 5.89
CA GLN A 135 -11.05 4.65 6.83
C GLN A 135 -12.49 5.20 6.84
N ILE A 136 -13.09 5.39 5.65
CA ILE A 136 -14.49 5.85 5.55
C ILE A 136 -15.45 4.80 6.11
N GLY A 137 -15.24 3.53 5.80
CA GLY A 137 -16.05 2.42 6.29
C GLY A 137 -16.02 2.29 7.82
N ILE A 138 -14.85 2.42 8.42
CA ILE A 138 -14.68 2.41 9.88
C ILE A 138 -15.43 3.58 10.53
N ALA A 139 -15.30 4.80 9.95
CA ALA A 139 -15.99 5.98 10.44
C ALA A 139 -17.52 5.75 10.47
N HIS A 140 -18.09 5.21 9.39
CA HIS A 140 -19.51 4.89 9.34
C HIS A 140 -19.91 3.75 10.28
N PHE A 141 -19.15 2.65 10.29
CA PHE A 141 -19.46 1.48 11.08
C PHE A 141 -19.44 1.76 12.59
N VAL A 142 -18.38 2.38 13.09
CA VAL A 142 -18.25 2.72 14.51
C VAL A 142 -19.14 3.91 14.88
N GLY A 143 -19.27 4.89 13.98
CA GLY A 143 -20.16 6.04 14.18
C GLY A 143 -21.63 5.69 14.28
N SER A 144 -22.07 4.55 13.75
CA SER A 144 -23.44 4.03 13.90
C SER A 144 -23.68 3.29 15.21
N ALA A 145 -22.64 3.10 16.04
CA ALA A 145 -22.77 2.35 17.27
C ALA A 145 -23.64 3.10 18.29
N PRO A 146 -24.55 2.38 18.99
CA PRO A 146 -25.39 3.01 20.01
C PRO A 146 -24.53 3.48 21.22
N ASN A 147 -24.89 4.62 21.78
CA ASN A 147 -24.24 5.22 22.96
C ASN A 147 -22.72 5.45 22.79
N LEU A 148 -22.26 5.75 21.57
CA LEU A 148 -20.88 6.17 21.34
C LEU A 148 -20.61 7.49 22.08
N PRO A 149 -19.63 7.55 23.02
CA PRO A 149 -19.30 8.80 23.70
C PRO A 149 -18.73 9.84 22.71
N VAL A 150 -19.19 11.08 22.81
CA VAL A 150 -18.75 12.18 21.93
C VAL A 150 -17.22 12.30 21.87
N PRO A 151 -16.46 12.29 22.99
CA PRO A 151 -15.00 12.36 22.94
C PRO A 151 -14.34 11.21 22.17
N VAL A 152 -14.93 10.02 22.21
CA VAL A 152 -14.42 8.86 21.46
C VAL A 152 -14.70 9.02 19.97
N GLY A 153 -15.88 9.52 19.61
CA GLY A 153 -16.22 9.85 18.22
C GLY A 153 -15.27 10.90 17.64
N ASP A 154 -14.99 11.96 18.37
CA ASP A 154 -14.08 13.04 17.95
C ASP A 154 -12.64 12.51 17.77
N ALA A 155 -12.10 11.79 18.77
CA ALA A 155 -10.76 11.21 18.71
C ALA A 155 -10.61 10.22 17.54
N MET A 156 -11.64 9.41 17.29
CA MET A 156 -11.69 8.51 16.15
C MET A 156 -11.71 9.29 14.83
N GLY A 157 -12.53 10.34 14.73
CA GLY A 157 -12.59 11.22 13.56
C GLY A 157 -11.25 11.84 13.23
N ASP A 158 -10.54 12.34 14.23
CA ASP A 158 -9.19 12.91 14.08
C ASP A 158 -8.18 11.86 13.59
N LEU A 159 -8.19 10.67 14.18
CA LEU A 159 -7.31 9.56 13.77
C LEU A 159 -7.55 9.17 12.32
N LEU A 160 -8.81 8.92 11.95
CA LEU A 160 -9.17 8.49 10.59
C LEU A 160 -8.89 9.58 9.56
N SER A 161 -9.19 10.85 9.87
CA SER A 161 -8.85 11.97 8.98
C SER A 161 -7.35 12.16 8.83
N GLY A 162 -6.57 11.94 9.90
CA GLY A 162 -5.12 11.91 9.86
C GLY A 162 -4.58 10.82 8.92
N ASN A 163 -5.12 9.61 9.01
CA ASN A 163 -4.76 8.51 8.12
C ASN A 163 -5.12 8.80 6.66
N LEU A 164 -6.31 9.34 6.42
CA LEU A 164 -6.74 9.73 5.08
C LEU A 164 -5.81 10.78 4.46
N LYS A 165 -5.39 11.78 5.24
CA LYS A 165 -4.39 12.79 4.81
C LYS A 165 -3.05 12.15 4.45
N LYS A 166 -2.54 11.20 5.25
CA LYS A 166 -1.29 10.47 4.96
C LYS A 166 -1.37 9.73 3.63
N VAL A 167 -2.47 9.01 3.36
CA VAL A 167 -2.67 8.30 2.10
C VAL A 167 -2.76 9.29 0.94
N ALA A 168 -3.52 10.38 1.08
CA ALA A 168 -3.66 11.39 0.04
C ALA A 168 -2.33 12.06 -0.31
N ILE A 169 -1.53 12.44 0.69
CA ILE A 169 -0.18 13.02 0.49
C ILE A 169 0.73 12.01 -0.20
N SER A 170 0.73 10.76 0.25
CA SER A 170 1.50 9.69 -0.37
C SER A 170 1.11 9.51 -1.84
N ALA A 171 -0.18 9.42 -2.14
CA ALA A 171 -0.68 9.29 -3.50
C ALA A 171 -0.31 10.53 -4.36
N ALA A 172 -0.45 11.74 -3.83
CA ALA A 172 -0.13 12.97 -4.56
C ALA A 172 1.36 13.06 -4.96
N ILE A 173 2.27 12.56 -4.12
CA ILE A 173 3.71 12.55 -4.40
C ILE A 173 4.07 11.41 -5.35
N TRP A 174 3.59 10.20 -5.05
CA TRP A 174 4.07 9.00 -5.72
C TRP A 174 3.32 8.66 -7.00
N LEU A 175 2.05 9.09 -7.17
CA LEU A 175 1.30 8.81 -8.39
C LEU A 175 1.95 9.43 -9.63
N PRO A 176 2.32 10.73 -9.65
CA PRO A 176 3.05 11.30 -10.78
C PRO A 176 4.37 10.57 -11.07
N TYR A 177 5.11 10.22 -10.01
CA TYR A 177 6.34 9.45 -10.16
C TYR A 177 6.11 8.07 -10.78
N LEU A 178 5.11 7.33 -10.30
CA LEU A 178 4.76 6.01 -10.84
C LEU A 178 4.28 6.08 -12.30
N LEU A 179 3.71 7.20 -12.73
CA LEU A 179 3.22 7.36 -14.09
C LEU A 179 4.31 7.82 -15.05
N LEU A 180 5.17 8.76 -14.64
CA LEU A 180 6.08 9.50 -15.52
C LEU A 180 7.53 9.01 -15.46
N SER A 181 7.96 8.40 -14.36
CA SER A 181 9.36 8.01 -14.17
C SER A 181 9.83 6.98 -15.22
N GLU A 182 10.95 7.26 -15.87
CA GLU A 182 11.59 6.33 -16.79
C GLU A 182 12.00 5.02 -16.09
N ARG A 183 12.51 5.12 -14.86
CA ARG A 183 12.84 3.95 -14.02
C ARG A 183 11.64 3.03 -13.79
N VAL A 184 10.49 3.59 -13.42
CA VAL A 184 9.25 2.82 -13.21
C VAL A 184 8.78 2.21 -14.53
N ASN A 185 8.84 2.96 -15.62
CA ASN A 185 8.45 2.48 -16.93
C ASN A 185 9.37 1.35 -17.42
N LEU A 186 10.66 1.45 -17.20
CA LEU A 186 11.62 0.40 -17.52
C LEU A 186 11.42 -0.83 -16.64
N THR A 187 11.38 -0.65 -15.32
CA THR A 187 11.36 -1.77 -14.36
C THR A 187 10.04 -2.55 -14.39
N TYR A 188 8.90 -1.84 -14.44
CA TYR A 188 7.58 -2.46 -14.28
C TYR A 188 6.76 -2.52 -15.57
N ARG A 189 7.19 -1.86 -16.65
CA ARG A 189 6.45 -1.81 -17.92
C ARG A 189 7.27 -2.18 -19.14
N GLY A 190 8.56 -2.52 -18.97
CA GLY A 190 9.46 -2.95 -20.06
C GLY A 190 9.55 -1.93 -21.20
N ARG A 191 9.68 -0.64 -20.88
CA ARG A 191 9.75 0.42 -21.89
C ARG A 191 10.68 1.57 -21.48
N VAL A 192 11.38 2.14 -22.45
CA VAL A 192 12.26 3.31 -22.31
C VAL A 192 11.71 4.51 -23.08
N ALA A 193 12.12 5.71 -22.69
CA ALA A 193 11.77 6.90 -23.47
C ALA A 193 12.33 6.78 -24.89
N ALA A 194 11.48 7.04 -25.89
CA ALA A 194 11.95 7.13 -27.27
C ALA A 194 12.71 8.47 -27.41
N THR A 195 14.03 8.41 -27.51
CA THR A 195 14.84 9.53 -27.97
C THR A 195 14.43 9.89 -29.39
N ASN A 196 14.15 11.17 -29.65
CA ASN A 196 13.91 11.68 -31.00
C ASN A 196 15.13 11.53 -31.85
#